data_d8ae3bcbe9c811a389e952f4eb4d3c31
#
_entry.id   d8ae3bcbe9c811a389e952f4eb4d3c31
#
_cell.length_a   1.000
_cell.length_b   1.000
_cell.length_c   1.000
_cell.angle_alpha   90.00
_cell.angle_beta   90.00
_cell.angle_gamma   90.00
#
_symmetry.space_group_name_H-M   'P 1'
#
loop_
_entity.id
_entity.type
_entity.pdbx_description
1 polymer ?
#
loop_
_entity_poly.entity_id
_entity_poly.type
_entity_poly.pdbx_seq_one_letter_code
_entity_poly.pdbx_strand_id
1 'polypeptide(L)'
;ARRPFQTRRSLMSDYERNTVLPIPEVLRIADDILTERAGLQRTRADSHAATYAGADGTASVHAHRHGPMTTVTVRTNQLRTSKLDNVVRHFLNQLPYQPGDPPREY
;
A
#
# COMPACT_ATOMS: atom_id res chain seq x y z
N ALA A 1 28.74 -4.27 -14.76
CA ALA A 1 28.25 -4.11 -14.71
C ALA A 1 27.08 -4.04 -14.39
N ARG A 2 26.67 -3.71 -14.10
CA ARG A 2 25.78 -3.89 -14.06
C ARG A 2 25.05 -3.92 -13.16
N ARG A 3 24.60 -3.78 -12.60
CA ARG A 3 23.79 -3.92 -11.75
C ARG A 3 23.44 -2.74 -11.08
N PRO A 4 23.37 -1.45 -11.55
CA PRO A 4 22.87 -0.29 -10.84
C PRO A 4 21.42 -0.45 -10.48
N PHE A 5 20.65 -1.21 -11.24
CA PHE A 5 19.27 -1.32 -10.85
C PHE A 5 19.09 -2.13 -9.58
N GLN A 6 20.06 -2.94 -9.20
CA GLN A 6 19.95 -3.64 -7.94
C GLN A 6 20.11 -2.71 -6.76
N THR A 7 21.01 -1.74 -6.88
CA THR A 7 21.15 -0.73 -5.86
C THR A 7 19.87 0.05 -5.71
N ARG A 8 19.25 0.39 -6.84
CA ARG A 8 18.01 1.14 -6.79
C ARG A 8 16.90 0.38 -6.10
N ARG A 9 16.86 -0.94 -6.25
CA ARG A 9 15.85 -1.72 -5.58
C ARG A 9 15.91 -1.64 -4.08
N SER A 10 17.10 -1.50 -3.51
CA SER A 10 17.23 -1.45 -2.07
C SER A 10 16.65 -0.17 -1.49
N LEU A 11 16.32 0.82 -2.34
CA LEU A 11 15.74 2.08 -1.89
C LEU A 11 14.21 2.07 -1.93
N MET A 12 13.60 0.92 -2.23
CA MET A 12 12.15 0.85 -2.37
C MET A 12 11.61 -0.22 -1.44
N SER A 13 10.38 -0.02 -1.01
CA SER A 13 9.67 -0.99 -0.19
C SER A 13 8.48 -1.54 -0.95
N ASP A 14 8.35 -2.86 -0.96
CA ASP A 14 7.23 -3.57 -1.57
C ASP A 14 6.57 -4.42 -0.52
N TYR A 15 5.23 -4.41 -0.49
CA TYR A 15 4.46 -5.22 0.44
C TYR A 15 3.31 -5.88 -0.28
N GLU A 16 2.92 -7.04 0.22
CA GLU A 16 1.78 -7.76 -0.32
C GLU A 16 0.95 -8.28 0.84
N ARG A 17 -0.37 -8.21 0.70
CA ARG A 17 -1.28 -8.68 1.74
C ARG A 17 -2.55 -9.19 1.12
N ASN A 18 -3.07 -10.30 1.66
CA ASN A 18 -4.35 -10.84 1.25
C ASN A 18 -5.43 -10.41 2.25
N THR A 19 -6.60 -10.06 1.72
CA THR A 19 -7.72 -9.63 2.56
C THR A 19 -9.02 -10.12 1.95
N VAL A 20 -10.03 -10.29 2.81
CA VAL A 20 -11.37 -10.65 2.33
C VAL A 20 -12.13 -9.45 1.79
N LEU A 21 -11.63 -8.23 2.00
CA LEU A 21 -12.34 -7.04 1.54
C LEU A 21 -12.37 -6.96 0.03
N PRO A 22 -13.45 -6.46 -0.55
CA PRO A 22 -13.50 -6.23 -2.00
C PRO A 22 -12.59 -5.06 -2.38
N ILE A 23 -12.21 -5.03 -3.66
CA ILE A 23 -11.28 -4.03 -4.15
C ILE A 23 -11.72 -2.60 -3.83
N PRO A 24 -12.98 -2.19 -4.06
CA PRO A 24 -13.36 -0.80 -3.75
C PRO A 24 -13.15 -0.43 -2.29
N GLU A 25 -13.38 -1.37 -1.38
CA GLU A 25 -13.20 -1.08 0.03
C GLU A 25 -11.72 -0.93 0.37
N VAL A 26 -10.85 -1.77 -0.22
CA VAL A 26 -9.41 -1.66 -0.04
C VAL A 26 -8.93 -0.29 -0.49
N LEU A 27 -9.36 0.15 -1.67
CA LEU A 27 -8.91 1.43 -2.21
C LEU A 27 -9.45 2.60 -1.41
N ARG A 28 -10.67 2.48 -0.84
CA ARG A 28 -11.22 3.52 0.02
C ARG A 28 -10.39 3.67 1.29
N ILE A 29 -10.02 2.56 1.90
CA ILE A 29 -9.22 2.59 3.13
C ILE A 29 -7.83 3.17 2.81
N ALA A 30 -7.25 2.79 1.69
CA ALA A 30 -5.96 3.34 1.28
C ALA A 30 -6.05 4.84 1.10
N ASP A 31 -7.10 5.31 0.45
CA ASP A 31 -7.27 6.73 0.22
C ASP A 31 -7.35 7.49 1.54
N ASP A 32 -8.16 6.99 2.47
CA ASP A 32 -8.31 7.65 3.76
C ASP A 32 -6.98 7.72 4.52
N ILE A 33 -6.26 6.61 4.61
CA ILE A 33 -5.07 6.53 5.44
C ILE A 33 -3.91 7.27 4.80
N LEU A 34 -3.69 7.08 3.50
CA LEU A 34 -2.53 7.70 2.85
C LEU A 34 -2.69 9.20 2.73
N THR A 35 -3.92 9.70 2.56
CA THR A 35 -4.11 11.15 2.49
C THR A 35 -4.08 11.78 3.88
N GLU A 36 -4.67 11.14 4.88
CA GLU A 36 -4.79 11.75 6.20
C GLU A 36 -3.54 11.60 7.04
N ARG A 37 -2.90 10.43 6.99
CA ARG A 37 -1.75 10.18 7.86
C ARG A 37 -0.41 10.51 7.21
N ALA A 38 -0.30 10.33 5.89
CA ALA A 38 0.95 10.61 5.20
C ALA A 38 0.92 11.92 4.43
N GLY A 39 -0.23 12.56 4.35
CA GLY A 39 -0.33 13.83 3.64
C GLY A 39 -0.15 13.71 2.15
N LEU A 40 -0.36 12.52 1.59
CA LEU A 40 -0.22 12.33 0.16
C LEU A 40 -1.49 12.75 -0.56
N GLN A 41 -1.35 13.04 -1.84
CA GLN A 41 -2.48 13.34 -2.70
C GLN A 41 -2.59 12.25 -3.75
N ARG A 42 -3.83 11.83 -4.01
CA ARG A 42 -4.06 10.83 -5.05
C ARG A 42 -3.82 11.47 -6.41
N THR A 43 -2.89 10.90 -7.17
CA THR A 43 -2.53 11.42 -8.48
C THR A 43 -3.20 10.66 -9.61
N ARG A 44 -3.63 9.41 -9.33
CA ARG A 44 -4.25 8.58 -10.34
C ARG A 44 -5.04 7.48 -9.66
N ALA A 45 -6.16 7.09 -10.24
CA ALA A 45 -6.94 5.99 -9.70
C ALA A 45 -7.73 5.33 -10.81
N ASP A 46 -7.90 4.02 -10.70
CA ASP A 46 -8.82 3.28 -11.56
C ASP A 46 -9.50 2.24 -10.69
N SER A 47 -10.18 1.27 -11.30
CA SER A 47 -10.97 0.31 -10.54
C SER A 47 -10.14 -0.66 -9.72
N HIS A 48 -8.83 -0.77 -9.98
CA HIS A 48 -7.96 -1.75 -9.33
C HIS A 48 -6.74 -1.14 -8.67
N ALA A 49 -6.47 0.14 -8.85
CA ALA A 49 -5.23 0.73 -8.41
C ALA A 49 -5.38 2.21 -8.14
N ALA A 50 -4.50 2.72 -7.29
CA ALA A 50 -4.42 4.14 -7.03
C ALA A 50 -2.97 4.49 -6.72
N THR A 51 -2.53 5.66 -7.17
CA THR A 51 -1.18 6.15 -6.86
C THR A 51 -1.29 7.47 -6.13
N TYR A 52 -0.31 7.71 -5.26
CA TYR A 52 -0.30 8.85 -4.36
C TYR A 52 1.08 9.47 -4.35
N ALA A 53 1.15 10.78 -4.17
CA ALA A 53 2.42 11.49 -4.10
C ALA A 53 2.31 12.63 -3.11
N GLY A 54 3.44 12.96 -2.48
CA GLY A 54 3.53 14.07 -1.55
C GLY A 54 4.96 14.31 -1.14
N ALA A 55 5.14 15.15 -0.12
CA ALA A 55 6.48 15.53 0.32
C ALA A 55 7.26 14.34 0.84
N ASP A 56 6.60 13.35 1.42
CA ASP A 56 7.26 12.19 2.02
C ASP A 56 7.55 11.09 1.02
N GLY A 57 7.12 11.23 -0.22
CA GLY A 57 7.40 10.23 -1.25
C GLY A 57 6.18 9.85 -2.04
N THR A 58 6.24 8.70 -2.69
CA THR A 58 5.15 8.18 -3.51
C THR A 58 4.76 6.80 -3.03
N ALA A 59 3.50 6.45 -3.25
CA ALA A 59 2.99 5.12 -2.94
C ALA A 59 2.02 4.70 -4.03
N SER A 60 2.06 3.44 -4.42
CA SER A 60 1.06 2.91 -5.33
C SER A 60 0.43 1.68 -4.70
N VAL A 61 -0.89 1.60 -4.78
CA VAL A 61 -1.68 0.52 -4.22
C VAL A 61 -2.35 -0.20 -5.38
N HIS A 62 -2.20 -1.51 -5.43
CA HIS A 62 -2.77 -2.31 -6.49
C HIS A 62 -3.52 -3.46 -5.85
N ALA A 63 -4.73 -3.73 -6.32
CA ALA A 63 -5.56 -4.78 -5.72
C ALA A 63 -6.21 -5.60 -6.82
N HIS A 64 -6.20 -6.94 -6.64
CA HIS A 64 -6.96 -7.75 -7.56
C HIS A 64 -7.47 -9.01 -6.86
N ARG A 65 -8.56 -9.54 -7.39
CA ARG A 65 -9.28 -10.65 -6.77
C ARG A 65 -8.69 -11.99 -7.15
N HIS A 66 -8.63 -12.87 -6.15
CA HIS A 66 -8.31 -14.27 -6.33
C HIS A 66 -9.38 -15.06 -5.59
N GLY A 67 -10.42 -15.49 -6.30
CA GLY A 67 -11.50 -16.20 -5.63
C GLY A 67 -12.12 -15.33 -4.54
N PRO A 68 -12.18 -15.83 -3.30
CA PRO A 68 -12.79 -15.06 -2.22
C PRO A 68 -11.87 -14.01 -1.60
N MET A 69 -10.61 -13.93 -2.05
CA MET A 69 -9.63 -13.03 -1.47
C MET A 69 -9.23 -11.94 -2.44
N THR A 70 -8.77 -10.82 -1.91
CA THR A 70 -8.16 -9.74 -2.67
C THR A 70 -6.69 -9.68 -2.29
N THR A 71 -5.81 -9.68 -3.29
CA THR A 71 -4.39 -9.49 -3.06
C THR A 71 -4.07 -8.02 -3.25
N VAL A 72 -3.47 -7.41 -2.24
CA VAL A 72 -3.14 -5.99 -2.22
C VAL A 72 -1.63 -5.85 -2.24
N THR A 73 -1.10 -5.14 -3.22
CA THR A 73 0.33 -4.88 -3.32
C THR A 73 0.55 -3.38 -3.19
N VAL A 74 1.49 -2.99 -2.35
CA VAL A 74 1.83 -1.58 -2.15
C VAL A 74 3.31 -1.39 -2.39
N ARG A 75 3.66 -0.39 -3.18
CA ARG A 75 5.04 -0.01 -3.43
C ARG A 75 5.26 1.43 -3.05
N THR A 76 6.40 1.69 -2.42
CA THR A 76 6.80 3.06 -2.12
C THR A 76 8.19 3.29 -2.68
N ASN A 77 8.57 4.56 -2.81
CA ASN A 77 9.92 4.93 -3.20
C ASN A 77 10.77 5.28 -1.99
N GLN A 78 10.38 4.83 -0.79
CA GLN A 78 11.05 5.16 0.45
C GLN A 78 11.58 3.92 1.13
N LEU A 79 12.54 4.11 2.02
CA LEU A 79 13.10 3.01 2.79
C LEU A 79 12.10 2.51 3.84
N ARG A 80 12.35 1.31 4.33
CA ARG A 80 11.47 0.69 5.32
C ARG A 80 11.43 1.42 6.64
N THR A 81 12.41 2.28 6.90
CA THR A 81 12.43 3.04 8.14
C THR A 81 11.78 4.41 8.00
N SER A 82 11.24 4.74 6.84
CA SER A 82 10.68 6.05 6.58
C SER A 82 9.32 6.20 7.22
N LYS A 83 8.90 7.45 7.38
CA LYS A 83 7.58 7.75 7.87
C LYS A 83 6.50 7.21 6.93
N LEU A 84 6.71 7.36 5.63
CA LEU A 84 5.74 6.87 4.66
C LEU A 84 5.58 5.35 4.77
N ASP A 85 6.68 4.65 4.95
CA ASP A 85 6.62 3.20 5.07
C ASP A 85 5.81 2.79 6.30
N ASN A 86 5.94 3.52 7.41
CA ASN A 86 5.16 3.24 8.60
C ASN A 86 3.67 3.41 8.35
N VAL A 87 3.30 4.43 7.59
CA VAL A 87 1.90 4.66 7.26
C VAL A 87 1.37 3.55 6.35
N VAL A 88 2.18 3.11 5.39
CA VAL A 88 1.79 2.02 4.50
C VAL A 88 1.56 0.74 5.30
N ARG A 89 2.43 0.44 6.26
CA ARG A 89 2.23 -0.75 7.08
C ARG A 89 0.98 -0.63 7.95
N HIS A 90 0.70 0.57 8.44
CA HIS A 90 -0.53 0.80 9.18
C HIS A 90 -1.75 0.52 8.29
N PHE A 91 -1.71 1.00 7.05
CA PHE A 91 -2.79 0.74 6.12
C PHE A 91 -3.00 -0.77 5.93
N LEU A 92 -1.91 -1.49 5.68
CA LEU A 92 -2.03 -2.93 5.44
C LEU A 92 -2.56 -3.67 6.66
N ASN A 93 -2.26 -3.18 7.85
CA ASN A 93 -2.71 -3.80 9.09
C ASN A 93 -4.20 -3.60 9.34
N GLN A 94 -4.83 -2.69 8.60
CA GLN A 94 -6.27 -2.50 8.70
C GLN A 94 -7.06 -3.49 7.86
N LEU A 95 -6.38 -4.28 7.03
CA LEU A 95 -7.06 -5.17 6.09
C LEU A 95 -7.22 -6.56 6.73
N PRO A 96 -8.45 -7.01 7.00
CA PRO A 96 -8.67 -8.30 7.64
C PRO A 96 -8.41 -9.45 6.67
N TYR A 97 -7.78 -10.51 7.18
CA TYR A 97 -7.60 -11.73 6.41
C TYR A 97 -8.92 -12.50 6.31
N GLN A 98 -9.68 -12.51 7.39
CA GLN A 98 -10.99 -13.17 7.45
C GLN A 98 -12.02 -12.19 7.98
N PRO A 99 -13.31 -12.44 7.70
CA PRO A 99 -14.34 -11.55 8.22
C PRO A 99 -14.26 -11.45 9.74
N GLY A 100 -14.27 -10.22 10.25
CA GLY A 100 -14.26 -9.99 11.68
C GLY A 100 -12.90 -9.95 12.32
N ASP A 101 -11.81 -10.18 11.56
CA ASP A 101 -10.47 -10.07 12.13
C ASP A 101 -10.22 -8.65 12.61
N PRO A 102 -9.59 -8.49 13.79
CA PRO A 102 -9.19 -7.16 14.22
C PRO A 102 -7.99 -6.67 13.44
N PRO A 103 -7.77 -5.35 13.39
CA PRO A 103 -6.55 -4.83 12.78
C PRO A 103 -5.32 -5.34 13.50
N ARG A 104 -4.25 -5.54 12.74
CA ARG A 104 -2.98 -5.96 13.34
C ARG A 104 -2.19 -4.75 13.75
N GLU A 105 -1.19 -5.01 14.61
CA GLU A 105 -0.26 -3.98 15.02
C GLU A 105 1.15 -4.47 14.76
N TYR A 106 2.02 -3.56 14.42
CA TYR A 106 3.44 -3.86 14.27
C TYR A 106 4.21 -3.41 15.46
#